data_94df9f48b5ca06f2d9e3ff6db7c53ba8
#
_entry.id   94df9f48b5ca06f2d9e3ff6db7c53ba8
#
_cell.length_a   1.000
_cell.length_b   1.000
_cell.length_c   1.000
_cell.angle_alpha   90.00
_cell.angle_beta   90.00
_cell.angle_gamma   90.00
#
_symmetry.space_group_name_H-M   'P 1'
#
loop_
_entity.id
_entity.type
_entity.pdbx_description
1 polymer ?
#
loop_
_entity_poly.entity_id
_entity_poly.type
_entity_poly.pdbx_seq_one_letter_code
_entity_poly.pdbx_strand_id
1 'polypeptide(L)'
;MDANMLMFDGSVNTIESAICIHEEDYGIQWKHMDMNMLGANEVRRSRRLVISSIATIGNYDYGLFWYLYLDGTIQCEVKLTGIVGISAYDEKVHRKDQDFRITDELVSPIHQHLFCVRLDWDLEGGNNQLFESNVEALPILSLIHI
;
A
#
# COMPACT_ATOMS: atom_id res chain seq x y z
N MET A 1 12.30 -14.15 -1.69
CA MET A 1 12.36 -14.58 -3.13
C MET A 1 13.22 -13.58 -3.89
N ASP A 2 13.91 -14.05 -4.90
CA ASP A 2 14.75 -13.21 -5.76
C ASP A 2 13.93 -12.63 -6.91
N ALA A 3 14.33 -11.47 -7.39
CA ALA A 3 13.71 -10.84 -8.55
C ALA A 3 14.73 -10.69 -9.67
N ASN A 4 14.35 -11.10 -10.87
CA ASN A 4 15.17 -10.97 -12.08
C ASN A 4 14.71 -9.74 -12.87
N MET A 5 15.63 -8.83 -13.12
CA MET A 5 15.38 -7.60 -13.88
C MET A 5 16.16 -7.63 -15.18
N LEU A 6 15.48 -7.40 -16.31
CA LEU A 6 16.12 -7.24 -17.60
C LEU A 6 16.74 -5.84 -17.68
N MET A 7 18.03 -5.79 -17.94
CA MET A 7 18.79 -4.55 -18.10
C MET A 7 18.74 -4.06 -19.56
N PHE A 8 19.07 -2.77 -19.78
CA PHE A 8 19.07 -2.16 -21.12
C PHE A 8 20.02 -2.82 -22.13
N ASP A 9 21.08 -3.48 -21.64
CA ASP A 9 22.05 -4.21 -22.47
C ASP A 9 21.62 -5.65 -22.79
N GLY A 10 20.41 -6.05 -22.34
CA GLY A 10 19.88 -7.39 -22.50
C GLY A 10 20.37 -8.40 -21.45
N SER A 11 21.21 -8.00 -20.52
CA SER A 11 21.60 -8.85 -19.40
C SER A 11 20.49 -8.97 -18.36
N VAL A 12 20.58 -10.00 -17.51
CA VAL A 12 19.68 -10.18 -16.39
C VAL A 12 20.42 -9.85 -15.09
N ASN A 13 19.91 -8.89 -14.34
CA ASN A 13 20.36 -8.61 -13.00
C ASN A 13 19.42 -9.29 -11.99
N THR A 14 19.97 -10.11 -11.11
CA THR A 14 19.21 -10.77 -10.04
C THR A 14 19.38 -9.99 -8.74
N ILE A 15 18.27 -9.54 -8.18
CA ILE A 15 18.22 -8.92 -6.84
C ILE A 15 17.84 -10.03 -5.88
N GLU A 16 18.78 -10.45 -5.06
CA GLU A 16 18.56 -11.48 -4.06
C GLU A 16 17.64 -10.96 -2.94
N SER A 17 16.72 -11.83 -2.49
CA SER A 17 15.78 -11.53 -1.38
C SER A 17 14.94 -10.27 -1.58
N ALA A 18 14.62 -9.94 -2.83
CA ALA A 18 13.88 -8.72 -3.20
C ALA A 18 12.41 -8.76 -2.76
N ILE A 19 11.82 -9.96 -2.62
CA ILE A 19 10.41 -10.14 -2.28
C ILE A 19 10.32 -10.92 -0.98
N CYS A 20 9.63 -10.33 0.00
CA CYS A 20 9.29 -10.95 1.27
C CYS A 20 7.87 -11.49 1.23
N ILE A 21 7.69 -12.72 1.72
CA ILE A 21 6.37 -13.33 1.91
C ILE A 21 6.31 -13.82 3.35
N HIS A 22 5.30 -13.39 4.09
CA HIS A 22 5.10 -13.81 5.48
C HIS A 22 3.64 -13.70 5.89
N GLU A 23 3.29 -14.40 6.96
CA GLU A 23 2.00 -14.26 7.63
C GLU A 23 2.13 -13.24 8.76
N GLU A 24 1.16 -12.36 8.88
CA GLU A 24 1.11 -11.31 9.88
C GLU A 24 -0.15 -11.43 10.75
N ASP A 25 0.01 -11.27 12.04
CA ASP A 25 -1.10 -11.05 12.96
C ASP A 25 -1.62 -9.62 12.81
N TYR A 26 -2.91 -9.49 12.49
CA TYR A 26 -3.55 -8.22 12.18
C TYR A 26 -4.52 -7.76 13.29
N GLY A 27 -4.49 -8.38 14.44
CA GLY A 27 -5.33 -8.03 15.59
C GLY A 27 -6.48 -9.00 15.81
N ILE A 28 -7.57 -8.52 16.38
CA ILE A 28 -8.76 -9.32 16.69
C ILE A 28 -9.70 -9.32 15.48
N GLN A 29 -9.98 -10.52 14.97
CA GLN A 29 -11.00 -10.72 13.93
C GLN A 29 -12.40 -10.76 14.54
N TRP A 30 -12.54 -11.51 15.64
CA TRP A 30 -13.81 -11.75 16.28
C TRP A 30 -13.61 -12.06 17.76
N LYS A 31 -14.53 -11.57 18.59
CA LYS A 31 -14.60 -11.88 20.01
C LYS A 31 -16.06 -11.95 20.45
N HIS A 32 -16.38 -12.99 21.20
CA HIS A 32 -17.68 -13.11 21.85
C HIS A 32 -17.51 -13.67 23.26
N MET A 33 -18.27 -13.13 24.19
CA MET A 33 -18.44 -13.65 25.53
C MET A 33 -19.94 -13.89 25.75
N ASP A 34 -20.33 -15.14 25.92
CA ASP A 34 -21.70 -15.50 26.23
C ASP A 34 -21.95 -15.31 27.74
N MET A 35 -22.76 -14.32 28.08
CA MET A 35 -23.11 -13.99 29.47
C MET A 35 -24.09 -15.00 30.09
N ASN A 36 -24.77 -15.82 29.27
CA ASN A 36 -25.74 -16.79 29.70
C ASN A 36 -25.14 -18.18 29.90
N MET A 37 -24.01 -18.45 29.24
CA MET A 37 -23.24 -19.69 29.41
C MET A 37 -21.99 -19.44 30.23
N LEU A 38 -21.94 -19.93 31.45
CA LEU A 38 -20.82 -19.75 32.37
C LEU A 38 -19.50 -20.18 31.71
N GLY A 39 -18.67 -19.21 31.40
CA GLY A 39 -17.30 -19.39 30.91
C GLY A 39 -17.10 -19.51 29.40
N ALA A 40 -18.14 -19.42 28.58
CA ALA A 40 -17.98 -19.38 27.13
C ALA A 40 -17.42 -18.04 26.68
N ASN A 41 -16.13 -17.99 26.41
CA ASN A 41 -15.45 -16.81 25.90
C ASN A 41 -14.51 -17.22 24.76
N GLU A 42 -14.76 -16.69 23.58
CA GLU A 42 -13.99 -16.99 22.40
C GLU A 42 -13.37 -15.76 21.78
N VAL A 43 -12.16 -15.93 21.27
CA VAL A 43 -11.41 -14.92 20.53
C VAL A 43 -10.78 -15.55 19.31
N ARG A 44 -10.85 -14.88 18.19
CA ARG A 44 -10.14 -15.25 16.96
C ARG A 44 -9.26 -14.10 16.52
N ARG A 45 -8.00 -14.43 16.21
CA ARG A 45 -7.03 -13.48 15.66
C ARG A 45 -7.23 -13.35 14.17
N SER A 46 -7.18 -12.13 13.68
CA SER A 46 -7.11 -11.86 12.25
C SER A 46 -5.69 -12.07 11.75
N ARG A 47 -5.55 -12.81 10.66
CA ARG A 47 -4.27 -13.06 10.02
C ARG A 47 -4.37 -12.71 8.55
N ARG A 48 -3.26 -12.24 8.00
CA ARG A 48 -3.17 -11.92 6.58
C ARG A 48 -1.82 -12.39 6.01
N LEU A 49 -1.84 -12.79 4.75
CA LEU A 49 -0.60 -13.03 4.01
C LEU A 49 -0.11 -11.71 3.44
N VAL A 50 1.17 -11.43 3.65
CA VAL A 50 1.84 -10.23 3.15
C VAL A 50 2.86 -10.61 2.11
N ILE A 51 2.78 -10.00 0.94
CA ILE A 51 3.79 -10.06 -0.11
C ILE A 51 4.29 -8.65 -0.31
N SER A 52 5.59 -8.43 -0.10
CA SER A 52 6.15 -7.08 -0.13
C SER A 52 7.52 -7.01 -0.75
N SER A 53 7.84 -5.84 -1.27
CA SER A 53 9.19 -5.48 -1.69
C SER A 53 9.46 -4.03 -1.36
N ILE A 54 10.75 -3.69 -1.14
CA ILE A 54 11.19 -2.31 -0.93
C ILE A 54 12.27 -2.01 -1.96
N ALA A 55 12.11 -0.89 -2.66
CA ALA A 55 13.07 -0.40 -3.63
C ALA A 55 13.59 0.97 -3.22
N THR A 56 14.92 1.13 -3.16
CA THR A 56 15.56 2.41 -2.92
C THR A 56 15.89 3.05 -4.27
N ILE A 57 15.37 4.25 -4.51
CA ILE A 57 15.61 5.03 -5.73
C ILE A 57 16.06 6.42 -5.32
N GLY A 58 17.35 6.71 -5.49
CA GLY A 58 17.95 7.94 -4.97
C GLY A 58 17.86 8.01 -3.45
N ASN A 59 17.22 9.05 -2.94
CA ASN A 59 17.00 9.25 -1.49
C ASN A 59 15.67 8.68 -0.99
N TYR A 60 14.85 8.09 -1.88
CA TYR A 60 13.51 7.62 -1.54
C TYR A 60 13.47 6.10 -1.46
N ASP A 61 12.70 5.59 -0.50
CA ASP A 61 12.41 4.19 -0.35
C ASP A 61 10.91 3.95 -0.61
N TYR A 62 10.62 3.06 -1.55
CA TYR A 62 9.27 2.71 -1.96
C TYR A 62 8.95 1.30 -1.50
N GLY A 63 8.07 1.18 -0.52
CA GLY A 63 7.54 -0.10 -0.09
C GLY A 63 6.27 -0.44 -0.84
N LEU A 64 6.27 -1.56 -1.56
CA LEU A 64 5.10 -2.09 -2.26
C LEU A 64 4.59 -3.29 -1.47
N PHE A 65 3.35 -3.23 -1.03
CA PHE A 65 2.75 -4.24 -0.16
C PHE A 65 1.43 -4.75 -0.75
N TRP A 66 1.29 -6.05 -0.78
CA TRP A 66 0.04 -6.75 -1.05
C TRP A 66 -0.37 -7.52 0.19
N TYR A 67 -1.59 -7.30 0.62
CA TYR A 67 -2.19 -7.98 1.76
C TYR A 67 -3.36 -8.83 1.28
N LEU A 68 -3.31 -10.11 1.59
CA LEU A 68 -4.38 -11.06 1.28
C LEU A 68 -5.02 -11.48 2.59
N TYR A 69 -6.30 -11.16 2.73
CA TYR A 69 -7.08 -11.39 3.94
C TYR A 69 -7.88 -12.69 3.86
N LEU A 70 -8.29 -13.18 5.03
CA LEU A 70 -9.05 -14.44 5.14
C LEU A 70 -10.45 -14.36 4.52
N ASP A 71 -11.00 -13.17 4.35
CA ASP A 71 -12.31 -12.92 3.73
C ASP A 71 -12.25 -12.76 2.21
N GLY A 72 -11.07 -12.94 1.61
CA GLY A 72 -10.83 -12.77 0.18
C GLY A 72 -10.50 -11.33 -0.24
N THR A 73 -10.46 -10.38 0.70
CA THR A 73 -10.03 -9.01 0.40
C THR A 73 -8.55 -9.00 -0.01
N ILE A 74 -8.24 -8.27 -1.06
CA ILE A 74 -6.88 -7.97 -1.51
C ILE A 74 -6.67 -6.46 -1.43
N GLN A 75 -5.65 -6.06 -0.69
CA GLN A 75 -5.27 -4.66 -0.55
C GLN A 75 -3.87 -4.44 -1.12
N CYS A 76 -3.72 -3.36 -1.90
CA CYS A 76 -2.42 -2.85 -2.32
C CYS A 76 -2.11 -1.58 -1.53
N GLU A 77 -0.92 -1.51 -0.97
CA GLU A 77 -0.43 -0.34 -0.23
C GLU A 77 0.94 0.07 -0.77
N VAL A 78 1.13 1.37 -1.00
CA VAL A 78 2.43 1.94 -1.31
C VAL A 78 2.88 2.78 -0.11
N LYS A 79 4.01 2.41 0.48
CA LYS A 79 4.64 3.16 1.58
C LYS A 79 5.77 4.00 1.03
N LEU A 80 5.65 5.31 1.16
CA LEU A 80 6.65 6.27 0.76
C LEU A 80 7.46 6.69 1.97
N THR A 81 8.76 6.44 1.92
CA THR A 81 9.70 6.74 3.00
C THR A 81 11.06 7.14 2.42
N GLY A 82 12.08 7.20 3.24
CA GLY A 82 13.41 7.68 2.85
C GLY A 82 13.66 9.10 3.30
N ILE A 83 14.51 9.81 2.58
CA ILE A 83 14.93 11.17 2.90
C ILE A 83 14.58 12.09 1.74
N VAL A 84 13.97 13.24 2.03
CA VAL A 84 13.65 14.23 1.00
C VAL A 84 14.90 14.65 0.22
N GLY A 85 14.79 14.71 -1.11
CA GLY A 85 15.85 15.17 -1.97
C GLY A 85 16.07 16.67 -1.76
N ILE A 86 17.31 17.07 -1.48
CA ILE A 86 17.71 18.46 -1.27
C ILE A 86 18.88 18.84 -2.17
N SER A 87 18.96 20.13 -2.48
CA SER A 87 20.10 20.73 -3.18
C SER A 87 20.48 22.06 -2.54
N ALA A 88 21.69 22.55 -2.85
CA ALA A 88 22.11 23.87 -2.44
C ALA A 88 21.25 24.93 -3.13
N TYR A 89 20.83 25.94 -2.38
CA TYR A 89 20.07 27.06 -2.94
C TYR A 89 20.96 27.97 -3.77
N ASP A 90 20.53 28.28 -4.99
CA ASP A 90 21.13 29.32 -5.85
C ASP A 90 19.99 30.16 -6.43
N GLU A 91 19.97 31.44 -6.11
CA GLU A 91 18.93 32.39 -6.54
C GLU A 91 18.79 32.48 -8.06
N LYS A 92 19.86 32.20 -8.82
CA LYS A 92 19.87 32.26 -10.29
C LYS A 92 19.20 31.03 -10.95
N VAL A 93 19.15 29.93 -10.22
CA VAL A 93 18.68 28.61 -10.73
C VAL A 93 17.33 28.24 -10.16
N HIS A 94 17.09 28.50 -8.87
CA HIS A 94 15.91 28.04 -8.17
C HIS A 94 14.76 29.05 -8.23
N ARG A 95 13.57 28.53 -8.52
CA ARG A 95 12.35 29.33 -8.67
C ARG A 95 11.40 29.04 -7.52
N LYS A 96 10.82 30.10 -6.94
CA LYS A 96 9.87 30.00 -5.81
C LYS A 96 8.60 29.17 -6.10
N ASP A 97 8.25 29.04 -7.36
CA ASP A 97 7.10 28.27 -7.83
C ASP A 97 7.42 26.80 -8.11
N GLN A 98 8.69 26.40 -8.10
CA GLN A 98 9.15 25.05 -8.40
C GLN A 98 9.94 24.40 -7.26
N ASP A 99 10.39 25.18 -6.30
CA ASP A 99 11.23 24.73 -5.21
C ASP A 99 10.70 25.20 -3.87
N PHE A 100 10.78 24.32 -2.88
CA PHE A 100 10.47 24.64 -1.49
C PHE A 100 11.77 24.93 -0.73
N ARG A 101 11.92 26.16 -0.22
CA ARG A 101 13.08 26.55 0.55
C ARG A 101 13.00 25.96 1.96
N ILE A 102 13.94 25.10 2.31
CA ILE A 102 14.01 24.42 3.61
C ILE A 102 14.79 25.29 4.60
N THR A 103 15.94 25.81 4.17
CA THR A 103 16.79 26.75 4.92
C THR A 103 17.26 27.85 3.98
N ASP A 104 18.08 28.77 4.51
CA ASP A 104 18.68 29.82 3.67
C ASP A 104 19.61 29.28 2.59
N GLU A 105 20.14 28.07 2.78
CA GLU A 105 21.12 27.45 1.91
C GLU A 105 20.59 26.21 1.18
N LEU A 106 19.39 25.71 1.54
CA LEU A 106 18.86 24.44 1.04
C LEU A 106 17.46 24.57 0.48
N VAL A 107 17.23 23.88 -0.63
CA VAL A 107 15.93 23.74 -1.28
C VAL A 107 15.60 22.28 -1.57
N SER A 108 14.31 22.00 -1.67
CA SER A 108 13.78 20.75 -2.21
C SER A 108 12.88 21.06 -3.40
N PRO A 109 13.03 20.36 -4.54
CA PRO A 109 12.15 20.56 -5.68
C PRO A 109 10.74 20.12 -5.35
N ILE A 110 9.75 20.90 -5.76
CA ILE A 110 8.33 20.48 -5.67
C ILE A 110 8.08 19.49 -6.79
N HIS A 111 7.74 18.25 -6.43
CA HIS A 111 7.53 17.17 -7.38
C HIS A 111 6.44 16.20 -6.90
N GLN A 112 6.02 15.33 -7.79
CA GLN A 112 4.98 14.32 -7.54
C GLN A 112 5.51 12.93 -7.89
N HIS A 113 5.06 11.93 -7.13
CA HIS A 113 5.25 10.51 -7.43
C HIS A 113 3.91 9.91 -7.79
N LEU A 114 3.80 9.36 -8.99
CA LEU A 114 2.58 8.75 -9.48
C LEU A 114 2.77 7.24 -9.54
N PHE A 115 1.79 6.50 -9.02
CA PHE A 115 1.78 5.05 -9.04
C PHE A 115 0.62 4.57 -9.88
N CYS A 116 0.89 3.56 -10.72
CA CYS A 116 -0.12 2.90 -11.51
C CYS A 116 -0.02 1.40 -11.26
N VAL A 117 -1.13 0.79 -10.87
CA VAL A 117 -1.24 -0.65 -10.68
C VAL A 117 -2.11 -1.21 -11.79
N ARG A 118 -1.55 -2.13 -12.58
CA ARG A 118 -2.31 -2.90 -13.55
C ARG A 118 -2.67 -4.24 -12.93
N LEU A 119 -3.95 -4.57 -12.92
CA LEU A 119 -4.47 -5.85 -12.46
C LEU A 119 -5.05 -6.61 -13.64
N ASP A 120 -4.72 -7.88 -13.74
CA ASP A 120 -5.25 -8.80 -14.74
C ASP A 120 -5.73 -10.05 -14.01
N TRP A 121 -7.06 -10.13 -13.84
CA TRP A 121 -7.68 -11.20 -13.07
C TRP A 121 -8.12 -12.33 -13.99
N ASP A 122 -7.67 -13.53 -13.70
CA ASP A 122 -8.16 -14.76 -14.32
C ASP A 122 -8.94 -15.57 -13.27
N LEU A 123 -10.21 -15.16 -13.06
CA LEU A 123 -11.14 -15.84 -12.16
C LEU A 123 -12.11 -16.69 -13.01
N GLU A 124 -11.86 -17.99 -13.07
CA GLU A 124 -12.69 -18.95 -13.81
C GLU A 124 -12.92 -18.58 -15.29
N GLY A 125 -11.93 -17.92 -15.89
CA GLY A 125 -11.95 -17.48 -17.29
C GLY A 125 -11.88 -15.96 -17.46
N GLY A 126 -11.71 -15.50 -18.70
CA GLY A 126 -11.39 -14.10 -19.02
C GLY A 126 -12.57 -13.11 -18.98
N ASN A 127 -13.79 -13.53 -18.66
CA ASN A 127 -14.99 -12.67 -18.66
C ASN A 127 -15.31 -12.15 -17.24
N ASN A 128 -14.38 -11.40 -16.66
CA ASN A 128 -14.56 -10.81 -15.34
C ASN A 128 -15.24 -9.45 -15.43
N GLN A 129 -16.04 -9.10 -14.41
CA GLN A 129 -16.68 -7.80 -14.26
C GLN A 129 -16.15 -7.11 -13.01
N LEU A 130 -15.89 -5.82 -13.11
CA LEU A 130 -15.51 -4.96 -12.00
C LEU A 130 -16.70 -4.09 -11.60
N PHE A 131 -17.00 -4.05 -10.30
CA PHE A 131 -17.99 -3.18 -9.72
C PHE A 131 -17.33 -2.25 -8.70
N GLU A 132 -17.62 -0.97 -8.79
CA GLU A 132 -17.35 -0.01 -7.75
C GLU A 132 -18.62 0.12 -6.87
N SER A 133 -18.46 -0.09 -5.55
CA SER A 133 -19.59 -0.02 -4.62
C SER A 133 -19.36 1.14 -3.65
N ASN A 134 -20.33 2.05 -3.59
CA ASN A 134 -20.36 3.17 -2.65
C ASN A 134 -21.52 3.02 -1.68
N VAL A 135 -21.35 3.46 -0.45
CA VAL A 135 -22.39 3.48 0.58
C VAL A 135 -23.00 4.88 0.64
N GLU A 136 -24.28 4.96 0.41
CA GLU A 136 -25.05 6.19 0.57
C GLU A 136 -25.99 6.09 1.77
N ALA A 137 -26.06 7.15 2.58
CA ALA A 137 -27.02 7.21 3.67
C ALA A 137 -28.43 7.40 3.12
N LEU A 138 -29.35 6.54 3.52
CA LEU A 138 -30.77 6.75 3.23
C LEU A 138 -31.29 7.98 3.98
N PRO A 139 -32.25 8.75 3.40
CA PRO A 139 -32.92 9.83 4.10
C PRO A 139 -33.54 9.33 5.41
N ILE A 140 -33.42 10.10 6.48
CA ILE A 140 -33.87 9.71 7.85
C ILE A 140 -35.33 9.22 7.88
N LEU A 141 -36.19 9.77 7.00
CA LEU A 141 -37.62 9.39 6.91
C LEU A 141 -37.88 8.15 6.06
N SER A 142 -36.87 7.57 5.40
CA SER A 142 -37.03 6.35 4.61
C SER A 142 -36.80 5.06 5.41
N LEU A 143 -36.35 5.16 6.64
CA LEU A 143 -36.20 4.01 7.54
C LEU A 143 -37.56 3.69 8.15
N ILE A 144 -38.12 2.54 7.80
CA ILE A 144 -39.23 1.96 8.53
C ILE A 144 -38.66 1.44 9.84
N HIS A 145 -39.08 2.03 10.95
CA HIS A 145 -38.74 1.50 12.26
C HIS A 145 -39.46 0.16 12.44
N ILE A 146 -38.70 -0.92 12.48
CA ILE A 146 -39.14 -2.24 12.89
C ILE A 146 -39.06 -2.31 14.40
#